data_0cad80521e274d8c91cd0ed11208f0a4
#
_entry.id   0cad80521e274d8c91cd0ed11208f0a4
#
_cell.length_a   1.000
_cell.length_b   1.000
_cell.length_c   1.000
_cell.angle_alpha   90.00
_cell.angle_beta   90.00
_cell.angle_gamma   90.00
#
_symmetry.space_group_name_H-M   'P 1'
#
loop_
_entity.id
_entity.type
_entity.pdbx_description
1 polymer ?
#
loop_
_entity_poly.entity_id
_entity_poly.type
_entity_poly.pdbx_seq_one_letter_code
_entity_poly.pdbx_strand_id
1 'polypeptide(L)'
;MFDGADTVVLYEELAFQTVLPVQWRPTPNPTSDIAAAFSDRNVRLLQAWDAMEEHGPTEKTDENSPAAADLMRLELKINLLLDLVGQLFAANRPRPTAVPVRFNALGVVWRNASGPLPEAGAQGVAEIYLHDALAEPLRLPGRVTNVTPDGNIKVRFLPLGEAVADLIEKLAFRRHRRQIAGARQPRRT
;
A
#
# COMPACT_ATOMS: atom_id res chain seq x y z
N MET A 1 -10.41 -5.49 28.19
CA MET A 1 -11.10 -6.69 27.66
C MET A 1 -11.03 -6.55 26.15
N PHE A 2 -10.11 -7.29 25.50
CA PHE A 2 -9.91 -7.20 24.04
C PHE A 2 -11.10 -7.90 23.37
N ASP A 3 -11.80 -7.17 22.52
CA ASP A 3 -12.78 -7.78 21.64
C ASP A 3 -12.04 -8.53 20.53
N GLY A 4 -12.02 -9.86 20.61
CA GLY A 4 -11.34 -10.73 19.65
C GLY A 4 -11.86 -10.58 18.22
N ALA A 5 -13.04 -10.02 18.02
CA ALA A 5 -13.65 -9.76 16.73
C ALA A 5 -12.80 -8.82 15.86
N ASP A 6 -12.18 -7.79 16.43
CA ASP A 6 -11.35 -6.84 15.67
C ASP A 6 -10.01 -7.44 15.17
N THR A 7 -9.58 -8.56 15.75
CA THR A 7 -8.35 -9.25 15.33
C THR A 7 -8.62 -10.15 14.12
N VAL A 8 -9.80 -10.75 14.08
CA VAL A 8 -10.23 -11.72 13.08
C VAL A 8 -10.45 -11.05 11.72
N VAL A 9 -11.09 -9.88 11.69
CA VAL A 9 -11.49 -9.20 10.44
C VAL A 9 -10.31 -8.87 9.52
N LEU A 10 -9.16 -8.42 10.05
CA LEU A 10 -7.95 -8.16 9.23
C LEU A 10 -7.21 -9.44 8.79
N TYR A 11 -7.51 -10.58 9.42
CA TYR A 11 -6.89 -11.87 9.09
C TYR A 11 -7.77 -12.76 8.21
N GLU A 12 -9.09 -12.62 8.29
CA GLU A 12 -10.05 -13.39 7.48
C GLU A 12 -10.37 -12.71 6.15
N GLU A 13 -10.32 -11.37 6.09
CA GLU A 13 -10.52 -10.66 4.84
C GLU A 13 -9.26 -10.63 3.97
N LEU A 14 -9.49 -10.52 2.66
CA LEU A 14 -8.44 -10.38 1.67
C LEU A 14 -7.62 -9.14 1.97
N ALA A 15 -6.38 -9.33 2.42
CA ALA A 15 -5.49 -8.24 2.78
C ALA A 15 -4.26 -8.21 1.87
N PHE A 16 -3.83 -7.01 1.55
CA PHE A 16 -2.60 -6.77 0.80
C PHE A 16 -1.40 -6.96 1.73
N GLN A 17 -0.47 -7.85 1.36
CA GLN A 17 0.77 -8.10 2.13
C GLN A 17 1.97 -7.71 1.30
N THR A 18 2.83 -6.86 1.85
CA THR A 18 4.04 -6.38 1.17
C THR A 18 5.02 -5.76 2.17
N VAL A 19 6.11 -5.20 1.66
CA VAL A 19 7.09 -4.42 2.43
C VAL A 19 7.04 -2.99 1.93
N LEU A 20 6.59 -2.05 2.78
CA LEU A 20 6.41 -0.64 2.44
C LEU A 20 6.86 0.25 3.60
N PRO A 21 7.30 1.48 3.31
CA PRO A 21 7.46 2.49 4.36
C PRO A 21 6.09 2.90 4.90
N VAL A 22 5.92 2.82 6.22
CA VAL A 22 4.68 3.22 6.91
C VAL A 22 5.03 4.14 8.07
N GLN A 23 4.23 5.19 8.23
CA GLN A 23 4.35 6.14 9.33
C GLN A 23 2.99 6.41 9.95
N TRP A 24 2.96 6.50 11.29
CA TRP A 24 1.81 7.00 12.02
C TRP A 24 1.98 8.47 12.36
N ARG A 25 0.99 9.30 12.01
CA ARG A 25 0.93 10.70 12.43
C ARG A 25 -0.23 10.92 13.38
N PRO A 26 0.04 11.17 14.66
CA PRO A 26 -1.00 11.56 15.60
C PRO A 26 -1.71 12.83 15.10
N THR A 27 -3.03 12.79 15.10
CA THR A 27 -3.87 13.94 14.70
C THR A 27 -5.07 13.96 15.63
N PRO A 28 -5.29 15.03 16.38
CA PRO A 28 -6.45 15.11 17.24
C PRO A 28 -7.73 15.09 16.40
N ASN A 29 -8.66 14.22 16.77
CA ASN A 29 -9.99 14.11 16.18
C ASN A 29 -10.00 14.09 14.64
N PRO A 30 -9.43 13.07 13.97
CA PRO A 30 -9.61 12.93 12.55
C PRO A 30 -11.10 12.71 12.28
N THR A 31 -11.74 13.67 11.62
CA THR A 31 -13.16 13.63 11.25
C THR A 31 -13.34 12.95 9.89
N SER A 32 -14.60 12.61 9.57
CA SER A 32 -14.98 12.19 8.22
C SER A 32 -14.57 13.19 7.15
N ASP A 33 -14.52 14.48 7.48
CA ASP A 33 -14.12 15.55 6.55
C ASP A 33 -12.65 15.45 6.18
N ILE A 34 -11.79 15.03 7.12
CA ILE A 34 -10.37 14.76 6.84
C ILE A 34 -10.23 13.53 5.93
N ALA A 35 -11.03 12.49 6.14
CA ALA A 35 -11.06 11.33 5.27
C ALA A 35 -11.53 11.69 3.86
N ALA A 36 -12.57 12.52 3.75
CA ALA A 36 -13.07 13.04 2.48
C ALA A 36 -12.03 13.92 1.77
N ALA A 37 -11.32 14.79 2.50
CA ALA A 37 -10.27 15.64 1.93
C ALA A 37 -9.09 14.86 1.33
N PHE A 38 -8.83 13.64 1.81
CA PHE A 38 -7.80 12.76 1.23
C PHE A 38 -8.34 11.85 0.12
N SER A 39 -9.65 11.72 -0.03
CA SER A 39 -10.27 10.71 -0.91
C SER A 39 -9.80 10.81 -2.37
N ASP A 40 -9.95 11.97 -3.01
CA ASP A 40 -9.57 12.16 -4.43
C ASP A 40 -8.07 11.92 -4.66
N ARG A 41 -7.26 12.29 -3.68
CA ARG A 41 -5.82 12.08 -3.76
C ARG A 41 -5.47 10.62 -3.61
N ASN A 42 -6.07 9.95 -2.65
CA ASN A 42 -5.90 8.51 -2.43
C ASN A 42 -6.32 7.71 -3.66
N VAL A 43 -7.44 8.06 -4.30
CA VAL A 43 -7.89 7.44 -5.55
C VAL A 43 -6.83 7.56 -6.63
N ARG A 44 -6.29 8.77 -6.87
CA ARG A 44 -5.23 8.98 -7.88
C ARG A 44 -3.96 8.20 -7.57
N LEU A 45 -3.55 8.13 -6.29
CA LEU A 45 -2.38 7.37 -5.87
C LEU A 45 -2.57 5.87 -6.08
N LEU A 46 -3.74 5.34 -5.72
CA LEU A 46 -4.07 3.92 -5.90
C LEU A 46 -4.16 3.55 -7.37
N GLN A 47 -4.74 4.40 -8.21
CA GLN A 47 -4.79 4.21 -9.66
C GLN A 47 -3.40 4.24 -10.30
N ALA A 48 -2.55 5.20 -9.89
CA ALA A 48 -1.17 5.27 -10.37
C ALA A 48 -0.37 4.03 -9.96
N TRP A 49 -0.55 3.57 -8.72
CA TRP A 49 0.09 2.35 -8.25
C TRP A 49 -0.41 1.10 -8.99
N ASP A 50 -1.72 0.99 -9.21
CA ASP A 50 -2.33 -0.10 -10.00
C ASP A 50 -1.73 -0.17 -11.41
N ALA A 51 -1.60 0.97 -12.09
CA ALA A 51 -0.98 1.07 -13.39
C ALA A 51 0.51 0.68 -13.40
N MET A 52 1.26 1.01 -12.35
CA MET A 52 2.67 0.60 -12.20
C MET A 52 2.81 -0.89 -11.93
N GLU A 53 1.85 -1.53 -11.22
CA GLU A 53 1.85 -2.96 -10.95
C GLU A 53 1.34 -3.82 -12.13
N GLU A 54 0.60 -3.25 -13.07
CA GLU A 54 0.06 -3.96 -14.24
C GLU A 54 1.11 -4.41 -15.26
N HIS A 55 2.38 -4.04 -15.12
CA HIS A 55 3.48 -4.47 -15.98
C HIS A 55 3.90 -5.95 -15.73
N GLY A 56 2.90 -6.85 -15.69
CA GLY A 56 3.10 -8.28 -15.94
C GLY A 56 3.12 -8.52 -17.46
N PRO A 57 3.65 -9.66 -17.96
CA PRO A 57 3.73 -9.92 -19.38
C PRO A 57 2.33 -9.78 -19.99
N THR A 58 2.11 -8.66 -20.65
CA THR A 58 0.95 -8.42 -21.49
C THR A 58 0.88 -9.55 -22.50
N GLU A 59 -0.34 -10.02 -22.81
CA GLU A 59 -0.64 -11.04 -23.81
C GLU A 59 0.36 -11.03 -24.95
N LYS A 60 0.82 -12.24 -25.34
CA LYS A 60 1.78 -12.54 -26.39
C LYS A 60 1.68 -11.57 -27.58
N THR A 61 2.25 -10.38 -27.44
CA THR A 61 2.61 -9.55 -28.56
C THR A 61 3.71 -10.33 -29.28
N ASP A 62 3.56 -10.53 -30.57
CA ASP A 62 4.54 -11.23 -31.41
C ASP A 62 5.92 -10.64 -31.15
N GLU A 63 6.76 -11.36 -30.38
CA GLU A 63 8.04 -10.88 -29.85
C GLU A 63 9.01 -10.43 -30.97
N ASN A 64 8.71 -10.78 -32.21
CA ASN A 64 9.46 -10.46 -33.39
C ASN A 64 8.95 -9.21 -34.16
N SER A 65 7.92 -8.52 -33.66
CA SER A 65 7.44 -7.30 -34.30
C SER A 65 8.37 -6.11 -34.01
N PRO A 66 8.72 -5.26 -35.00
CA PRO A 66 9.44 -4.00 -34.77
C PRO A 66 8.76 -3.11 -33.72
N ALA A 67 7.43 -3.12 -33.67
CA ALA A 67 6.65 -2.40 -32.69
C ALA A 67 6.86 -2.93 -31.26
N ALA A 68 7.10 -4.23 -31.07
CA ALA A 68 7.41 -4.80 -29.76
C ALA A 68 8.78 -4.30 -29.24
N ALA A 69 9.78 -4.20 -30.12
CA ALA A 69 11.08 -3.67 -29.76
C ALA A 69 11.02 -2.18 -29.36
N ASP A 70 10.21 -1.39 -30.05
CA ASP A 70 10.02 0.03 -29.72
C ASP A 70 9.23 0.22 -28.42
N LEU A 71 8.24 -0.62 -28.15
CA LEU A 71 7.53 -0.65 -26.87
C LEU A 71 8.47 -1.00 -25.71
N MET A 72 9.31 -2.03 -25.86
CA MET A 72 10.31 -2.38 -24.83
C MET A 72 11.29 -1.23 -24.54
N ARG A 73 11.73 -0.52 -25.59
CA ARG A 73 12.60 0.65 -25.40
C ARG A 73 11.90 1.79 -24.69
N LEU A 74 10.61 2.01 -25.00
CA LEU A 74 9.81 3.03 -24.34
C LEU A 74 9.59 2.67 -22.88
N GLU A 75 9.23 1.42 -22.58
CA GLU A 75 9.05 0.90 -21.23
C GLU A 75 10.35 1.05 -20.40
N LEU A 76 11.50 0.69 -20.97
CA LEU A 76 12.79 0.89 -20.31
C LEU A 76 13.05 2.37 -19.97
N LYS A 77 12.76 3.28 -20.90
CA LYS A 77 12.94 4.73 -20.67
C LYS A 77 11.99 5.25 -19.59
N ILE A 78 10.73 4.78 -19.58
CA ILE A 78 9.76 5.15 -18.57
C ILE A 78 10.22 4.65 -17.20
N ASN A 79 10.64 3.40 -17.07
CA ASN A 79 11.14 2.84 -15.82
C ASN A 79 12.37 3.61 -15.31
N LEU A 80 13.30 3.97 -16.19
CA LEU A 80 14.45 4.80 -15.81
C LEU A 80 14.01 6.18 -15.30
N LEU A 81 13.03 6.81 -15.95
CA LEU A 81 12.50 8.10 -15.49
C LEU A 81 11.80 7.96 -14.13
N LEU A 82 11.04 6.90 -13.90
CA LEU A 82 10.42 6.62 -12.60
C LEU A 82 11.46 6.42 -11.49
N ASP A 83 12.55 5.72 -11.79
CA ASP A 83 13.67 5.53 -10.85
C ASP A 83 14.35 6.86 -10.51
N LEU A 84 14.63 7.71 -11.51
CA LEU A 84 15.22 9.03 -11.29
C LEU A 84 14.30 9.94 -10.46
N VAL A 85 13.00 9.92 -10.73
CA VAL A 85 12.00 10.66 -9.94
C VAL A 85 11.97 10.13 -8.52
N GLY A 86 12.00 8.82 -8.32
CA GLY A 86 12.07 8.18 -7.00
C GLY A 86 13.31 8.62 -6.21
N GLN A 87 14.47 8.64 -6.84
CA GLN A 87 15.72 9.13 -6.22
C GLN A 87 15.63 10.61 -5.84
N LEU A 88 15.03 11.44 -6.69
CA LEU A 88 14.83 12.86 -6.40
C LEU A 88 13.92 13.07 -5.19
N PHE A 89 12.84 12.29 -5.07
CA PHE A 89 11.96 12.36 -3.89
C PHE A 89 12.65 11.87 -2.63
N ALA A 90 13.41 10.77 -2.70
CA ALA A 90 14.15 10.24 -1.56
C ALA A 90 15.19 11.24 -1.03
N ALA A 91 15.88 11.97 -1.92
CA ALA A 91 16.85 12.99 -1.56
C ALA A 91 16.21 14.21 -0.85
N ASN A 92 14.98 14.58 -1.23
CA ASN A 92 14.31 15.76 -0.71
C ASN A 92 13.38 15.47 0.49
N ARG A 93 12.91 14.23 0.65
CA ARG A 93 11.99 13.83 1.72
C ARG A 93 12.35 12.44 2.21
N PRO A 94 13.10 12.34 3.31
CA PRO A 94 13.43 11.04 3.88
C PRO A 94 12.15 10.28 4.25
N ARG A 95 12.06 9.04 3.80
CA ARG A 95 10.94 8.14 4.10
C ARG A 95 11.28 7.25 5.29
N PRO A 96 10.27 6.76 6.01
CA PRO A 96 10.50 5.73 7.02
C PRO A 96 11.12 4.48 6.39
N THR A 97 11.78 3.66 7.21
CA THR A 97 12.25 2.35 6.78
C THR A 97 11.08 1.48 6.35
N ALA A 98 11.23 0.80 5.22
CA ALA A 98 10.21 -0.14 4.73
C ALA A 98 10.10 -1.34 5.68
N VAL A 99 8.89 -1.70 6.04
CA VAL A 99 8.57 -2.78 6.98
C VAL A 99 7.50 -3.70 6.40
N PRO A 100 7.41 -4.95 6.85
CA PRO A 100 6.28 -5.80 6.52
C PRO A 100 4.98 -5.14 6.95
N VAL A 101 4.08 -4.97 6.01
CA VAL A 101 2.77 -4.35 6.20
C VAL A 101 1.68 -5.24 5.65
N ARG A 102 0.56 -5.25 6.34
CA ARG A 102 -0.68 -5.90 5.90
C ARG A 102 -1.82 -4.91 6.03
N PHE A 103 -2.56 -4.67 4.97
CA PHE A 103 -3.71 -3.77 5.01
C PHE A 103 -4.81 -4.20 4.04
N ASN A 104 -6.02 -3.77 4.33
CA ASN A 104 -7.23 -3.86 3.50
C ASN A 104 -8.02 -2.55 3.63
N ALA A 105 -9.26 -2.51 3.17
CA ALA A 105 -10.12 -1.32 3.29
C ALA A 105 -10.50 -0.97 4.74
N LEU A 106 -10.35 -1.89 5.70
CA LEU A 106 -10.75 -1.70 7.11
C LEU A 106 -9.61 -1.21 7.99
N GLY A 107 -8.35 -1.53 7.65
CA GLY A 107 -7.24 -1.18 8.51
C GLY A 107 -5.89 -1.64 8.02
N VAL A 108 -4.87 -1.36 8.84
CA VAL A 108 -3.47 -1.72 8.58
C VAL A 108 -2.79 -2.27 9.82
N VAL A 109 -1.90 -3.23 9.60
CA VAL A 109 -0.97 -3.74 10.63
C VAL A 109 0.44 -3.66 10.08
N TRP A 110 1.35 -3.13 10.87
CA TRP A 110 2.78 -3.13 10.56
C TRP A 110 3.60 -3.22 11.85
N ARG A 111 4.87 -3.61 11.71
CA ARG A 111 5.82 -3.55 12.82
C ARG A 111 6.57 -2.22 12.77
N ASN A 112 6.50 -1.43 13.85
CA ASN A 112 7.26 -0.20 13.92
C ASN A 112 8.76 -0.49 13.93
N ALA A 113 9.49 0.12 12.98
CA ALA A 113 10.94 -0.09 12.87
C ALA A 113 11.74 0.82 13.82
N SER A 114 11.18 2.00 14.13
CA SER A 114 11.87 3.02 14.92
C SER A 114 10.91 4.08 15.43
N GLY A 115 11.27 4.74 16.51
CA GLY A 115 10.50 5.82 17.11
C GLY A 115 9.49 5.36 18.16
N PRO A 116 8.78 6.30 18.79
CA PRO A 116 7.83 6.02 19.82
C PRO A 116 6.62 5.23 19.29
N LEU A 117 6.15 4.28 20.08
CA LEU A 117 4.92 3.55 19.79
C LEU A 117 3.72 4.43 20.18
N PRO A 118 2.67 4.50 19.35
CA PRO A 118 1.44 5.17 19.73
C PRO A 118 0.73 4.39 20.83
N GLU A 119 -0.06 5.07 21.64
CA GLU A 119 -0.93 4.41 22.62
C GLU A 119 -2.14 3.77 21.94
N ALA A 120 -2.64 2.67 22.53
CA ALA A 120 -3.91 2.09 22.10
C ALA A 120 -5.03 3.13 22.31
N GLY A 121 -5.90 3.30 21.32
CA GLY A 121 -6.92 4.33 21.29
C GLY A 121 -6.49 5.66 20.66
N ALA A 122 -5.19 5.87 20.42
CA ALA A 122 -4.70 7.08 19.76
C ALA A 122 -5.32 7.25 18.37
N GLN A 123 -5.68 8.49 18.05
CA GLN A 123 -6.24 8.87 16.76
C GLN A 123 -5.16 9.53 15.89
N GLY A 124 -5.28 9.37 14.58
CA GLY A 124 -4.30 9.90 13.66
C GLY A 124 -4.50 9.44 12.24
N VAL A 125 -3.43 9.55 11.44
CA VAL A 125 -3.38 9.18 10.03
C VAL A 125 -2.26 8.16 9.82
N ALA A 126 -2.59 7.01 9.24
CA ALA A 126 -1.58 6.11 8.70
C ALA A 126 -1.14 6.63 7.32
N GLU A 127 0.14 6.85 7.14
CA GLU A 127 0.77 7.24 5.89
C GLU A 127 1.52 6.03 5.32
N ILE A 128 1.08 5.53 4.16
CA ILE A 128 1.65 4.35 3.50
C ILE A 128 2.25 4.80 2.16
N TYR A 129 3.55 4.62 1.98
CA TYR A 129 4.26 4.98 0.76
C TYR A 129 4.25 3.79 -0.19
N LEU A 130 3.38 3.84 -1.21
CA LEU A 130 3.09 2.72 -2.09
C LEU A 130 4.20 2.41 -3.09
N HIS A 131 4.90 3.45 -3.57
CA HIS A 131 5.97 3.30 -4.57
C HIS A 131 6.95 4.48 -4.49
N ASP A 132 8.21 4.24 -4.83
CA ASP A 132 9.27 5.28 -4.73
C ASP A 132 9.05 6.45 -5.68
N ALA A 133 8.49 6.21 -6.85
CA ALA A 133 8.16 7.26 -7.81
C ALA A 133 6.92 8.10 -7.43
N LEU A 134 6.16 7.70 -6.41
CA LEU A 134 5.02 8.47 -5.91
C LEU A 134 5.48 9.42 -4.80
N ALA A 135 5.34 10.74 -5.03
CA ALA A 135 5.81 11.78 -4.13
C ALA A 135 5.14 11.75 -2.75
N GLU A 136 3.92 11.25 -2.67
CA GLU A 136 3.09 11.33 -1.49
C GLU A 136 2.61 9.97 -1.01
N PRO A 137 2.39 9.83 0.31
CA PRO A 137 1.81 8.62 0.87
C PRO A 137 0.29 8.55 0.65
N LEU A 138 -0.23 7.35 0.63
CA LEU A 138 -1.64 7.08 0.88
C LEU A 138 -1.95 7.47 2.33
N ARG A 139 -2.93 8.35 2.55
CA ARG A 139 -3.28 8.88 3.86
C ARG A 139 -4.63 8.32 4.31
N LEU A 140 -4.60 7.51 5.34
CA LEU A 140 -5.77 6.80 5.85
C LEU A 140 -6.00 7.17 7.32
N PRO A 141 -6.96 8.05 7.62
CA PRO A 141 -7.33 8.39 8.98
C PRO A 141 -7.86 7.18 9.74
N GLY A 142 -7.52 7.07 11.02
CA GLY A 142 -7.94 5.93 11.81
C GLY A 142 -7.61 6.07 13.29
N ARG A 143 -7.84 4.95 13.99
CA ARG A 143 -7.55 4.78 15.42
C ARG A 143 -6.66 3.56 15.63
N VAL A 144 -5.68 3.69 16.50
CA VAL A 144 -4.87 2.56 16.96
C VAL A 144 -5.75 1.64 17.81
N THR A 145 -5.96 0.42 17.39
CA THR A 145 -6.77 -0.56 18.13
C THR A 145 -5.92 -1.43 19.03
N ASN A 146 -4.66 -1.69 18.64
CA ASN A 146 -3.75 -2.50 19.42
C ASN A 146 -2.28 -2.12 19.14
N VAL A 147 -1.47 -2.25 20.18
CA VAL A 147 0.00 -2.18 20.10
C VAL A 147 0.56 -3.34 20.91
N THR A 148 1.32 -4.21 20.25
CA THR A 148 1.93 -5.37 20.94
C THR A 148 3.30 -5.00 21.50
N PRO A 149 3.79 -5.75 22.54
CA PRO A 149 5.13 -5.55 23.07
C PRO A 149 6.24 -5.67 22.01
N ASP A 150 6.01 -6.47 20.97
CA ASP A 150 6.93 -6.66 19.84
C ASP A 150 6.96 -5.50 18.86
N GLY A 151 6.18 -4.42 19.13
CA GLY A 151 6.11 -3.23 18.31
C GLY A 151 5.17 -3.32 17.10
N ASN A 152 4.28 -4.32 17.04
CA ASN A 152 3.25 -4.33 16.01
C ASN A 152 2.14 -3.33 16.38
N ILE A 153 1.80 -2.47 15.42
CA ILE A 153 0.76 -1.46 15.53
C ILE A 153 -0.39 -1.89 14.63
N LYS A 154 -1.59 -1.94 15.19
CA LYS A 154 -2.83 -2.19 14.45
C LYS A 154 -3.69 -0.93 14.46
N VAL A 155 -4.05 -0.47 13.27
CA VAL A 155 -4.91 0.70 13.07
C VAL A 155 -6.17 0.27 12.34
N ARG A 156 -7.33 0.66 12.87
CA ARG A 156 -8.61 0.60 12.17
C ARG A 156 -8.87 1.95 11.50
N PHE A 157 -9.18 1.94 10.22
CA PHE A 157 -9.48 3.17 9.50
C PHE A 157 -10.85 3.71 9.88
N LEU A 158 -11.03 5.02 9.79
CA LEU A 158 -12.35 5.62 9.68
C LEU A 158 -13.00 5.12 8.37
N PRO A 159 -14.34 5.19 8.25
CA PRO A 159 -15.00 4.82 7.01
C PRO A 159 -14.37 5.52 5.82
N LEU A 160 -13.84 4.74 4.88
CA LEU A 160 -13.25 5.22 3.64
C LEU A 160 -14.36 5.52 2.63
N GLY A 161 -14.10 6.45 1.71
CA GLY A 161 -14.97 6.63 0.55
C GLY A 161 -14.99 5.35 -0.30
N GLU A 162 -16.14 5.02 -0.89
CA GLU A 162 -16.37 3.80 -1.67
C GLU A 162 -15.26 3.57 -2.73
N ALA A 163 -14.92 4.60 -3.50
CA ALA A 163 -13.88 4.50 -4.53
C ALA A 163 -12.49 4.11 -3.98
N VAL A 164 -12.12 4.57 -2.78
CA VAL A 164 -10.85 4.21 -2.13
C VAL A 164 -10.90 2.78 -1.63
N ALA A 165 -12.01 2.38 -1.00
CA ALA A 165 -12.21 1.02 -0.50
C ALA A 165 -12.15 0.00 -1.63
N ASP A 166 -12.91 0.21 -2.70
CA ASP A 166 -12.96 -0.65 -3.90
C ASP A 166 -11.58 -0.83 -4.55
N LEU A 167 -10.81 0.26 -4.66
CA LEU A 167 -9.45 0.20 -5.23
C LEU A 167 -8.50 -0.62 -4.35
N ILE A 168 -8.56 -0.45 -3.03
CA ILE A 168 -7.74 -1.25 -2.11
C ILE A 168 -8.12 -2.74 -2.21
N GLU A 169 -9.41 -3.07 -2.23
CA GLU A 169 -9.89 -4.45 -2.35
C GLU A 169 -9.49 -5.08 -3.68
N LYS A 170 -9.65 -4.36 -4.79
CA LYS A 170 -9.23 -4.77 -6.13
C LYS A 170 -7.73 -5.10 -6.17
N LEU A 171 -6.89 -4.24 -5.61
CA LEU A 171 -5.44 -4.45 -5.52
C LEU A 171 -5.09 -5.66 -4.66
N ALA A 172 -5.74 -5.81 -3.49
CA ALA A 172 -5.54 -6.97 -2.62
C ALA A 172 -5.91 -8.28 -3.32
N PHE A 173 -7.05 -8.30 -4.03
CA PHE A 173 -7.50 -9.47 -4.78
C PHE A 173 -6.55 -9.87 -5.91
N ARG A 174 -6.09 -8.90 -6.71
CA ARG A 174 -5.13 -9.14 -7.80
C ARG A 174 -3.83 -9.74 -7.28
N ARG A 175 -3.30 -9.18 -6.19
CA ARG A 175 -2.04 -9.67 -5.61
C ARG A 175 -2.19 -11.06 -5.02
N HIS A 176 -3.29 -11.33 -4.35
CA HIS A 176 -3.59 -12.68 -3.85
C HIS A 176 -3.65 -13.70 -4.98
N ARG A 177 -4.32 -13.38 -6.09
CA ARG A 177 -4.36 -14.25 -7.29
C ARG A 177 -2.96 -14.51 -7.85
N ARG A 178 -2.10 -13.49 -7.94
CA ARG A 178 -0.71 -13.65 -8.41
C ARG A 178 0.09 -14.57 -7.48
N GLN A 179 -0.06 -14.44 -6.17
CA GLN A 179 0.61 -15.29 -5.18
C GLN A 179 0.20 -16.76 -5.32
N ILE A 180 -1.09 -17.03 -5.49
CA ILE A 180 -1.60 -18.40 -5.71
C ILE A 180 -1.09 -18.97 -7.05
N ALA A 181 -1.10 -18.17 -8.11
CA ALA A 181 -0.62 -18.61 -9.42
C ALA A 181 0.89 -18.92 -9.39
N GLY A 182 1.69 -18.10 -8.72
CA GLY A 182 3.13 -18.33 -8.54
C GLY A 182 3.46 -19.56 -7.67
N ALA A 183 2.64 -19.82 -6.64
CA ALA A 183 2.81 -21.00 -5.78
C ALA A 183 2.47 -22.33 -6.49
N ARG A 184 1.69 -22.30 -7.58
CA ARG A 184 1.31 -23.47 -8.37
C ARG A 184 2.27 -23.84 -9.50
N GLN A 185 3.27 -23.01 -9.79
CA GLN A 185 4.33 -23.38 -10.73
C GLN A 185 5.35 -24.28 -10.01
N PRO A 186 5.44 -25.60 -10.33
CA PRO A 186 6.46 -26.46 -9.75
C PRO A 186 7.83 -25.94 -10.19
N ARG A 187 8.76 -25.79 -9.23
CA ARG A 187 10.17 -25.57 -9.51
C ARG A 187 10.60 -26.65 -10.51
N ARG A 188 10.83 -26.27 -11.75
CA ARG A 188 11.58 -27.12 -12.68
C ARG A 188 13.03 -27.15 -12.15
N THR A 189 13.39 -28.24 -11.52
CA THR A 189 14.76 -28.67 -11.26
C THR A 189 15.43 -29.01 -12.57
#